data_1c998f1c1d71eb14d5fdbaef58bfca55
#
_entry.id   1c998f1c1d71eb14d5fdbaef58bfca55
#
_cell.length_a   1.000
_cell.length_b   1.000
_cell.length_c   1.000
_cell.angle_alpha   90.00
_cell.angle_beta   90.00
_cell.angle_gamma   90.00
#
_symmetry.space_group_name_H-M   'P 1'
#
loop_
_entity.id
_entity.type
_entity.pdbx_description
1 polymer ?
#
loop_
_entity_poly.entity_id
_entity_poly.type
_entity_poly.pdbx_seq_one_letter_code
_entity_poly.pdbx_strand_id
1 'polypeptide(L)'
;MQKKISLSDKYEKREGKIFLTGIQALVRLPLIQKDLDTQNNLNTGGFISGYKGSPLGGYDLELSKAQKYLDEKNIFHQPGLNEELGATAVWGAQQGEFKQRGKKDGVFGIWYGKGPGMDRTMDVFKHANAAGSSKYGGVLAIAGDDHAAKSSTLPHQSDHNFMSAFMPYLYPSGVDEIVRFGLLGIAMSRY
;
A
#
# COMPACT_ATOMS: atom_id res chain seq x y z
N MET A 1 -35.08 4.89 -11.52
CA MET A 1 -34.41 3.58 -11.66
C MET A 1 -33.54 3.32 -10.44
N GLN A 2 -33.81 2.27 -9.65
CA GLN A 2 -32.91 1.85 -8.58
C GLN A 2 -31.59 1.39 -9.20
N LYS A 3 -30.47 2.04 -8.82
CA LYS A 3 -29.13 1.62 -9.27
C LYS A 3 -28.85 0.23 -8.70
N LYS A 4 -28.71 -0.77 -9.55
CA LYS A 4 -28.43 -2.16 -9.16
C LYS A 4 -27.07 -2.19 -8.44
N ILE A 5 -27.04 -2.64 -7.18
CA ILE A 5 -25.81 -2.81 -6.39
C ILE A 5 -25.11 -4.08 -6.87
N SER A 6 -23.80 -3.98 -7.11
CA SER A 6 -22.93 -5.10 -7.50
C SER A 6 -21.82 -5.33 -6.48
N LEU A 7 -21.36 -6.57 -6.37
CA LEU A 7 -20.19 -6.91 -5.57
C LEU A 7 -18.88 -6.32 -6.14
N SER A 8 -18.86 -6.01 -7.44
CA SER A 8 -17.74 -5.32 -8.10
C SER A 8 -17.68 -3.82 -7.79
N ASP A 9 -18.75 -3.21 -7.28
CA ASP A 9 -18.79 -1.78 -6.94
C ASP A 9 -17.62 -1.35 -6.05
N LYS A 10 -17.18 -2.23 -5.16
CA LYS A 10 -16.03 -1.98 -4.28
C LYS A 10 -14.71 -1.75 -5.05
N TYR A 11 -14.59 -2.25 -6.28
CA TYR A 11 -13.42 -2.06 -7.13
C TYR A 11 -13.64 -1.02 -8.22
N GLU A 12 -14.82 -1.00 -8.84
CA GLU A 12 -15.11 -0.26 -10.08
C GLU A 12 -15.78 1.09 -9.85
N LYS A 13 -16.71 1.17 -8.90
CA LYS A 13 -17.55 2.36 -8.72
C LYS A 13 -16.73 3.55 -8.20
N ARG A 14 -16.71 4.66 -8.93
CA ARG A 14 -15.95 5.88 -8.57
C ARG A 14 -16.83 6.98 -7.98
N GLU A 15 -18.13 6.93 -8.20
CA GLU A 15 -19.09 7.95 -7.75
C GLU A 15 -20.17 7.35 -6.85
N GLY A 16 -20.68 8.17 -5.93
CA GLY A 16 -21.74 7.80 -5.00
C GLY A 16 -21.25 6.94 -3.84
N LYS A 17 -22.20 6.51 -3.00
CA LYS A 17 -21.89 5.73 -1.79
C LYS A 17 -21.65 4.27 -2.12
N ILE A 18 -20.65 3.69 -1.45
CA ILE A 18 -20.36 2.25 -1.43
C ILE A 18 -20.12 1.83 0.02
N PHE A 19 -20.37 0.56 0.32
CA PHE A 19 -20.02 -0.04 1.60
C PHE A 19 -18.68 -0.80 1.46
N LEU A 20 -17.74 -0.53 2.33
CA LEU A 20 -16.40 -1.16 2.34
C LEU A 20 -16.01 -1.55 3.76
N THR A 21 -15.29 -2.64 3.90
CA THR A 21 -14.45 -2.90 5.08
C THR A 21 -13.12 -2.16 4.96
N GLY A 22 -12.37 -2.01 6.05
CA GLY A 22 -11.04 -1.40 6.02
C GLY A 22 -10.08 -2.10 5.05
N ILE A 23 -10.08 -3.44 5.04
CA ILE A 23 -9.27 -4.23 4.10
C ILE A 23 -9.68 -3.97 2.64
N GLN A 24 -10.97 -3.86 2.36
CA GLN A 24 -11.46 -3.54 1.01
C GLN A 24 -11.10 -2.11 0.57
N ALA A 25 -11.04 -1.17 1.52
CA ALA A 25 -10.55 0.18 1.26
C ALA A 25 -9.06 0.18 0.90
N LEU A 26 -8.24 -0.64 1.58
CA LEU A 26 -6.83 -0.81 1.24
C LEU A 26 -6.62 -1.42 -0.16
N VAL A 27 -7.46 -2.37 -0.58
CA VAL A 27 -7.42 -2.92 -1.96
C VAL A 27 -7.85 -1.87 -2.99
N ARG A 28 -8.83 -1.03 -2.64
CA ARG A 28 -9.35 0.02 -3.51
C ARG A 28 -8.33 1.16 -3.72
N LEU A 29 -7.53 1.47 -2.72
CA LEU A 29 -6.55 2.55 -2.75
C LEU A 29 -5.62 2.52 -3.98
N PRO A 30 -4.90 1.44 -4.28
CA PRO A 30 -4.02 1.39 -5.46
C PRO A 30 -4.79 1.50 -6.78
N LEU A 31 -6.05 1.03 -6.84
CA LEU A 31 -6.89 1.18 -8.03
C LEU A 31 -7.25 2.65 -8.29
N ILE A 32 -7.56 3.41 -7.24
CA ILE A 32 -7.83 4.86 -7.34
C ILE A 32 -6.54 5.62 -7.66
N GLN A 33 -5.42 5.28 -7.02
CA GLN A 33 -4.13 5.91 -7.33
C GLN A 33 -3.79 5.78 -8.82
N LYS A 34 -3.99 4.59 -9.39
CA LYS A 34 -3.76 4.39 -10.83
C LYS A 34 -4.70 5.20 -11.71
N ASP A 35 -5.97 5.34 -11.31
CA ASP A 35 -6.93 6.19 -12.04
C ASP A 35 -6.50 7.65 -12.02
N LEU A 36 -6.06 8.17 -10.86
CA LEU A 36 -5.55 9.55 -10.74
C LEU A 36 -4.29 9.77 -11.58
N ASP A 37 -3.35 8.83 -11.56
CA ASP A 37 -2.15 8.90 -12.39
C ASP A 37 -2.51 8.94 -13.88
N THR A 38 -3.44 8.09 -14.32
CA THR A 38 -3.91 8.07 -15.71
C THR A 38 -4.60 9.38 -16.11
N GLN A 39 -5.42 9.97 -15.23
CA GLN A 39 -6.05 11.28 -15.45
C GLN A 39 -5.01 12.41 -15.59
N ASN A 40 -3.86 12.26 -14.94
CA ASN A 40 -2.73 13.18 -15.06
C ASN A 40 -1.76 12.82 -16.19
N ASN A 41 -2.16 11.96 -17.13
CA ASN A 41 -1.36 11.48 -18.26
C ASN A 41 -0.05 10.76 -17.86
N LEU A 42 -0.03 10.10 -16.69
CA LEU A 42 1.07 9.31 -16.21
C LEU A 42 0.83 7.81 -16.47
N ASN A 43 1.77 7.15 -17.14
CA ASN A 43 1.76 5.70 -17.34
C ASN A 43 2.49 5.00 -16.19
N THR A 44 1.96 5.08 -14.97
CA THR A 44 2.52 4.40 -13.82
C THR A 44 2.14 2.93 -13.76
N GLY A 45 2.90 2.15 -13.01
CA GLY A 45 2.54 0.83 -12.49
C GLY A 45 2.36 0.86 -10.97
N GLY A 46 1.87 -0.24 -10.41
CA GLY A 46 1.81 -0.45 -8.96
C GLY A 46 2.53 -1.73 -8.57
N PHE A 47 3.19 -1.72 -7.41
CA PHE A 47 3.79 -2.92 -6.83
C PHE A 47 3.42 -3.04 -5.35
N ILE A 48 2.81 -4.17 -4.99
CA ILE A 48 2.34 -4.45 -3.64
C ILE A 48 3.07 -5.67 -3.11
N SER A 49 3.78 -5.53 -2.00
CA SER A 49 4.46 -6.65 -1.35
C SER A 49 4.52 -6.43 0.17
N GLY A 50 4.53 -7.53 0.91
CA GLY A 50 4.57 -7.53 2.35
C GLY A 50 4.33 -8.93 2.88
N TYR A 51 3.97 -9.06 4.15
CA TYR A 51 3.73 -10.34 4.76
C TYR A 51 2.44 -10.33 5.58
N LYS A 52 1.65 -11.39 5.42
CA LYS A 52 0.35 -11.52 6.09
C LYS A 52 0.48 -11.58 7.62
N GLY A 53 -0.37 -10.85 8.31
CA GLY A 53 -0.42 -10.85 9.76
C GLY A 53 -1.64 -10.07 10.25
N SER A 54 -2.31 -10.55 11.31
CA SER A 54 -3.43 -9.86 11.92
C SER A 54 -2.96 -8.51 12.52
N PRO A 55 -3.70 -7.39 12.33
CA PRO A 55 -5.05 -7.29 11.77
C PRO A 55 -5.13 -7.22 10.23
N LEU A 56 -4.02 -7.22 9.51
CA LEU A 56 -3.99 -7.16 8.03
C LEU A 56 -4.05 -8.55 7.37
N GLY A 57 -4.31 -9.62 8.12
CA GLY A 57 -4.25 -11.02 7.63
C GLY A 57 -5.19 -11.35 6.46
N GLY A 58 -6.26 -10.60 6.26
CA GLY A 58 -7.17 -10.77 5.13
C GLY A 58 -6.77 -9.99 3.87
N TYR A 59 -5.72 -9.17 3.92
CA TYR A 59 -5.35 -8.28 2.81
C TYR A 59 -4.87 -9.06 1.59
N ASP A 60 -3.97 -10.05 1.77
CA ASP A 60 -3.52 -10.95 0.68
C ASP A 60 -4.70 -11.63 -0.03
N LEU A 61 -5.67 -12.14 0.75
CA LEU A 61 -6.85 -12.80 0.21
C LEU A 61 -7.72 -11.83 -0.60
N GLU A 62 -7.93 -10.62 -0.11
CA GLU A 62 -8.74 -9.61 -0.83
C GLU A 62 -8.00 -9.07 -2.07
N LEU A 63 -6.66 -8.94 -2.03
CA LEU A 63 -5.85 -8.64 -3.22
C LEU A 63 -5.96 -9.75 -4.27
N SER A 64 -5.89 -11.02 -3.85
CA SER A 64 -6.07 -12.17 -4.75
C SER A 64 -7.45 -12.19 -5.40
N LYS A 65 -8.52 -11.86 -4.65
CA LYS A 65 -9.88 -11.74 -5.20
C LYS A 65 -10.00 -10.57 -6.18
N ALA A 66 -9.19 -9.54 -6.01
CA ALA A 66 -9.16 -8.35 -6.88
C ALA A 66 -8.19 -8.49 -8.06
N GLN A 67 -7.50 -9.64 -8.22
CA GLN A 67 -6.41 -9.83 -9.18
C GLN A 67 -6.74 -9.32 -10.57
N LYS A 68 -7.92 -9.63 -11.11
CA LYS A 68 -8.38 -9.13 -12.42
C LYS A 68 -8.29 -7.61 -12.51
N TYR A 69 -8.78 -6.89 -11.51
CA TYR A 69 -8.79 -5.42 -11.48
C TYR A 69 -7.40 -4.82 -11.31
N LEU A 70 -6.53 -5.52 -10.59
CA LEU A 70 -5.13 -5.13 -10.41
C LEU A 70 -4.36 -5.29 -11.73
N ASP A 71 -4.52 -6.43 -12.42
CA ASP A 71 -3.87 -6.73 -13.70
C ASP A 71 -4.27 -5.73 -14.79
N GLU A 72 -5.57 -5.42 -14.92
CA GLU A 72 -6.11 -4.43 -15.87
C GLU A 72 -5.47 -3.03 -15.67
N LYS A 73 -5.00 -2.74 -14.44
CA LYS A 73 -4.37 -1.45 -14.07
C LYS A 73 -2.83 -1.52 -13.97
N ASN A 74 -2.22 -2.63 -14.36
CA ASN A 74 -0.77 -2.85 -14.21
C ASN A 74 -0.29 -2.71 -12.75
N ILE A 75 -1.06 -3.24 -11.80
CA ILE A 75 -0.70 -3.33 -10.39
C ILE A 75 -0.35 -4.77 -10.08
N PHE A 76 0.88 -4.99 -9.69
CA PHE A 76 1.40 -6.33 -9.42
C PHE A 76 1.44 -6.59 -7.91
N HIS A 77 0.82 -7.67 -7.47
CA HIS A 77 0.86 -8.13 -6.09
C HIS A 77 1.73 -9.39 -5.98
N GLN A 78 2.78 -9.29 -5.19
CA GLN A 78 3.67 -10.41 -4.87
C GLN A 78 3.91 -10.46 -3.37
N PRO A 79 3.30 -11.40 -2.64
CA PRO A 79 3.60 -11.61 -1.23
C PRO A 79 5.09 -11.87 -1.01
N GLY A 80 5.66 -11.25 0.02
CA GLY A 80 7.05 -11.51 0.41
C GLY A 80 7.18 -12.88 1.12
N LEU A 81 8.37 -13.45 1.07
CA LEU A 81 8.70 -14.59 1.93
C LEU A 81 8.74 -14.20 3.42
N ASN A 82 9.04 -12.94 3.67
CA ASN A 82 8.92 -12.26 4.95
C ASN A 82 8.77 -10.75 4.71
N GLU A 83 8.58 -10.00 5.79
CA GLU A 83 8.33 -8.56 5.75
C GLU A 83 9.51 -7.77 5.18
N GLU A 84 10.74 -8.13 5.55
CA GLU A 84 11.97 -7.49 5.11
C GLU A 84 12.19 -7.66 3.60
N LEU A 85 12.03 -8.87 3.08
CA LEU A 85 12.14 -9.14 1.65
C LEU A 85 11.01 -8.46 0.86
N GLY A 86 9.81 -8.39 1.42
CA GLY A 86 8.71 -7.61 0.85
C GLY A 86 9.05 -6.13 0.73
N ALA A 87 9.62 -5.54 1.78
CA ALA A 87 10.05 -4.13 1.77
C ALA A 87 11.22 -3.88 0.81
N THR A 88 12.18 -4.78 0.76
CA THR A 88 13.30 -4.71 -0.19
C THR A 88 12.80 -4.72 -1.63
N ALA A 89 11.81 -5.55 -1.95
CA ALA A 89 11.21 -5.60 -3.27
C ALA A 89 10.45 -4.29 -3.61
N VAL A 90 9.70 -3.73 -2.65
CA VAL A 90 9.04 -2.42 -2.82
C VAL A 90 10.06 -1.30 -3.01
N TRP A 91 11.14 -1.29 -2.21
CA TRP A 91 12.25 -0.35 -2.42
C TRP A 91 12.87 -0.51 -3.81
N GLY A 92 13.15 -1.76 -4.22
CA GLY A 92 13.68 -2.04 -5.56
C GLY A 92 12.80 -1.49 -6.69
N ALA A 93 11.47 -1.51 -6.53
CA ALA A 93 10.55 -0.93 -7.50
C ALA A 93 10.73 0.58 -7.70
N GLN A 94 11.24 1.31 -6.70
CA GLN A 94 11.56 2.74 -6.78
C GLN A 94 12.85 3.03 -7.54
N GLN A 95 13.71 2.04 -7.72
CA GLN A 95 15.04 2.21 -8.33
C GLN A 95 15.03 2.08 -9.87
N GLY A 96 13.90 1.67 -10.45
CA GLY A 96 13.79 1.43 -11.89
C GLY A 96 14.07 2.66 -12.75
N GLU A 97 13.66 3.84 -12.31
CA GLU A 97 13.85 5.11 -13.01
C GLU A 97 15.32 5.55 -13.04
N PHE A 98 16.07 5.34 -11.96
CA PHE A 98 17.48 5.75 -11.88
C PHE A 98 18.36 5.11 -12.94
N LYS A 99 17.94 3.96 -13.48
CA LYS A 99 18.67 3.25 -14.53
C LYS A 99 18.13 3.51 -15.92
N GLN A 100 17.13 4.38 -16.09
CA GLN A 100 16.46 4.68 -17.36
C GLN A 100 16.01 3.43 -18.14
N ARG A 101 15.70 2.34 -17.41
CA ARG A 101 15.30 1.04 -17.97
C ARG A 101 13.81 0.75 -17.77
N GLY A 102 13.10 1.67 -17.11
CA GLY A 102 11.68 1.52 -16.81
C GLY A 102 10.82 1.68 -18.09
N LYS A 103 9.81 0.81 -18.21
CA LYS A 103 8.76 0.93 -19.24
C LYS A 103 7.58 1.80 -18.76
N LYS A 104 7.66 2.31 -17.54
CA LYS A 104 6.66 3.13 -16.86
C LYS A 104 7.28 4.45 -16.42
N ASP A 105 6.45 5.47 -16.29
CA ASP A 105 6.89 6.77 -15.75
C ASP A 105 7.28 6.69 -14.28
N GLY A 106 6.72 5.72 -13.56
CA GLY A 106 7.04 5.38 -12.19
C GLY A 106 6.25 4.16 -11.72
N VAL A 107 6.63 3.61 -10.57
CA VAL A 107 5.93 2.50 -9.93
C VAL A 107 5.60 2.92 -8.50
N PHE A 108 4.32 3.14 -8.17
CA PHE A 108 3.96 3.35 -6.78
C PHE A 108 4.02 2.03 -6.02
N GLY A 109 4.52 2.09 -4.80
CA GLY A 109 4.77 0.92 -3.96
C GLY A 109 3.86 0.88 -2.74
N ILE A 110 3.38 -0.31 -2.35
CA ILE A 110 2.72 -0.53 -1.07
C ILE A 110 3.39 -1.71 -0.38
N TRP A 111 3.96 -1.43 0.79
CA TRP A 111 4.35 -2.47 1.72
C TRP A 111 3.26 -2.64 2.80
N TYR A 112 3.06 -3.87 3.27
CA TYR A 112 2.17 -4.13 4.38
C TYR A 112 2.75 -5.18 5.32
N GLY A 113 2.52 -4.98 6.61
CA GLY A 113 2.99 -5.88 7.65
C GLY A 113 2.36 -5.60 9.02
N LYS A 114 2.61 -6.51 9.94
CA LYS A 114 2.27 -6.39 11.35
C LYS A 114 3.41 -5.69 12.12
N GLY A 115 3.15 -5.26 13.36
CA GLY A 115 4.15 -4.64 14.22
C GLY A 115 5.49 -5.36 14.32
N PRO A 116 5.56 -6.67 14.63
CA PRO A 116 6.83 -7.41 14.61
C PRO A 116 7.52 -7.42 13.25
N GLY A 117 6.76 -7.32 12.15
CA GLY A 117 7.29 -7.15 10.82
C GLY A 117 7.92 -5.78 10.59
N MET A 118 7.40 -4.73 11.25
CA MET A 118 8.03 -3.41 11.29
C MET A 118 9.41 -3.47 11.93
N ASP A 119 9.54 -4.11 13.11
CA ASP A 119 10.83 -4.28 13.78
C ASP A 119 11.86 -4.96 12.87
N ARG A 120 11.45 -6.04 12.23
CA ARG A 120 12.29 -6.81 11.31
C ARG A 120 12.75 -5.99 10.10
N THR A 121 11.94 -5.05 9.65
CA THR A 121 12.11 -4.32 8.39
C THR A 121 12.83 -2.97 8.58
N MET A 122 13.14 -2.58 9.82
CA MET A 122 13.64 -1.23 10.14
C MET A 122 14.91 -0.83 9.38
N ASP A 123 15.84 -1.73 9.16
CA ASP A 123 17.06 -1.43 8.39
C ASP A 123 16.70 -1.07 6.94
N VAL A 124 15.86 -1.87 6.30
CA VAL A 124 15.38 -1.60 4.93
C VAL A 124 14.63 -0.29 4.84
N PHE A 125 13.75 0.03 5.80
CA PHE A 125 13.02 1.30 5.80
C PHE A 125 13.93 2.51 5.94
N LYS A 126 14.93 2.45 6.81
CA LYS A 126 15.91 3.54 6.95
C LYS A 126 16.67 3.78 5.66
N HIS A 127 17.16 2.72 5.04
CA HIS A 127 17.87 2.80 3.76
C HIS A 127 16.96 3.26 2.62
N ALA A 128 15.75 2.74 2.53
CA ALA A 128 14.78 3.13 1.51
C ALA A 128 14.37 4.61 1.65
N ASN A 129 14.13 5.07 2.88
CA ASN A 129 13.79 6.47 3.15
C ASN A 129 14.97 7.41 2.82
N ALA A 130 16.21 7.00 3.17
CA ALA A 130 17.41 7.78 2.82
C ALA A 130 17.67 7.84 1.31
N ALA A 131 17.33 6.77 0.58
CA ALA A 131 17.45 6.73 -0.89
C ALA A 131 16.35 7.54 -1.60
N GLY A 132 15.23 7.77 -0.94
CA GLY A 132 14.07 8.43 -1.52
C GLY A 132 13.26 7.53 -2.47
N SER A 133 12.12 8.03 -2.89
CA SER A 133 11.24 7.40 -3.86
C SER A 133 11.35 8.04 -5.24
N SER A 134 10.90 7.33 -6.28
CA SER A 134 10.91 7.86 -7.62
C SER A 134 9.85 8.98 -7.79
N LYS A 135 10.12 9.93 -8.68
CA LYS A 135 9.30 11.12 -8.91
C LYS A 135 7.80 10.82 -9.12
N TYR A 136 7.50 9.77 -9.86
CA TYR A 136 6.13 9.33 -10.16
C TYR A 136 5.79 7.98 -9.51
N GLY A 137 6.67 7.49 -8.62
CA GLY A 137 6.45 6.28 -7.83
C GLY A 137 5.71 6.59 -6.53
N GLY A 138 6.46 6.82 -5.49
CA GLY A 138 5.97 6.99 -4.12
C GLY A 138 5.68 5.66 -3.42
N VAL A 139 5.83 5.63 -2.11
CA VAL A 139 5.66 4.41 -1.31
C VAL A 139 4.78 4.66 -0.10
N LEU A 140 3.90 3.70 0.18
CA LEU A 140 3.19 3.57 1.46
C LEU A 140 3.68 2.33 2.20
N ALA A 141 3.98 2.49 3.49
CA ALA A 141 4.16 1.39 4.42
C ALA A 141 2.91 1.30 5.31
N ILE A 142 2.16 0.20 5.18
CA ILE A 142 0.93 -0.04 5.94
C ILE A 142 1.25 -0.97 7.10
N ALA A 143 1.27 -0.43 8.32
CA ALA A 143 1.43 -1.21 9.52
C ALA A 143 0.07 -1.49 10.18
N GLY A 144 -0.20 -2.75 10.48
CA GLY A 144 -1.36 -3.18 11.24
C GLY A 144 -0.91 -3.62 12.63
N ASP A 145 -1.19 -2.81 13.65
CA ASP A 145 -0.80 -3.11 15.01
C ASP A 145 -1.86 -3.92 15.78
N ASP A 146 -1.37 -4.85 16.58
CA ASP A 146 -2.16 -5.66 17.51
C ASP A 146 -1.82 -5.23 18.93
N HIS A 147 -2.37 -4.09 19.34
CA HIS A 147 -2.06 -3.45 20.62
C HIS A 147 -2.36 -4.34 21.85
N ALA A 148 -3.32 -5.26 21.72
CA ALA A 148 -3.70 -6.18 22.79
C ALA A 148 -2.97 -7.53 22.73
N ALA A 149 -2.04 -7.70 21.80
CA ALA A 149 -1.30 -8.94 21.56
C ALA A 149 -2.17 -10.19 21.38
N LYS A 150 -3.37 -10.05 20.81
CA LYS A 150 -4.31 -11.19 20.63
C LYS A 150 -3.77 -12.25 19.68
N SER A 151 -2.94 -11.86 18.72
CA SER A 151 -2.30 -12.75 17.75
C SER A 151 -0.78 -12.55 17.68
N SER A 152 -0.20 -11.92 18.70
CA SER A 152 1.24 -11.71 18.91
C SER A 152 1.66 -12.14 20.29
N THR A 153 2.96 -12.38 20.51
CA THR A 153 3.53 -12.67 21.82
C THR A 153 3.57 -11.42 22.71
N LEU A 154 3.78 -10.25 22.09
CA LEU A 154 3.90 -8.96 22.76
C LEU A 154 3.00 -7.92 22.09
N PRO A 155 2.48 -6.93 22.85
CA PRO A 155 1.88 -5.73 22.28
C PRO A 155 2.88 -4.99 21.39
N HIS A 156 2.37 -4.25 20.41
CA HIS A 156 3.21 -3.52 19.47
C HIS A 156 2.60 -2.16 19.12
N GLN A 157 3.47 -1.19 18.83
CA GLN A 157 3.11 0.16 18.42
C GLN A 157 4.11 0.65 17.37
N SER A 158 3.72 0.59 16.09
CA SER A 158 4.60 0.83 14.94
C SER A 158 4.95 2.30 14.71
N ASP A 159 4.22 3.26 15.28
CA ASP A 159 4.51 4.68 15.15
C ASP A 159 5.90 5.05 15.68
N HIS A 160 6.39 4.44 16.75
CA HIS A 160 7.76 4.62 17.23
C HIS A 160 8.80 4.15 16.19
N ASN A 161 8.49 3.09 15.45
CA ASN A 161 9.34 2.58 14.37
C ASN A 161 9.39 3.58 13.22
N PHE A 162 8.24 4.12 12.80
CA PHE A 162 8.19 5.14 11.75
C PHE A 162 8.97 6.40 12.16
N MET A 163 8.82 6.88 13.40
CA MET A 163 9.61 8.01 13.91
C MET A 163 11.11 7.73 13.85
N SER A 164 11.55 6.54 14.28
CA SER A 164 12.98 6.15 14.26
C SER A 164 13.53 5.97 12.84
N ALA A 165 12.67 5.73 11.87
CA ALA A 165 13.03 5.66 10.45
C ALA A 165 12.91 7.02 9.73
N PHE A 166 12.55 8.09 10.44
CA PHE A 166 12.28 9.42 9.88
C PHE A 166 11.17 9.41 8.81
N MET A 167 10.21 8.52 8.95
CA MET A 167 9.06 8.41 8.06
C MET A 167 7.84 9.07 8.70
N PRO A 168 7.18 10.04 8.02
CA PRO A 168 5.92 10.57 8.50
C PRO A 168 4.85 9.48 8.48
N TYR A 169 3.92 9.51 9.43
CA TYR A 169 2.85 8.55 9.49
C TYR A 169 1.47 9.23 9.66
N LEU A 170 0.45 8.56 9.17
CA LEU A 170 -0.93 9.00 9.19
C LEU A 170 -1.78 7.95 9.92
N TYR A 171 -2.69 8.40 10.74
CA TYR A 171 -3.58 7.56 11.54
C TYR A 171 -5.03 7.70 11.05
N PRO A 172 -5.52 6.83 10.16
CA PRO A 172 -6.92 6.88 9.72
C PRO A 172 -7.85 6.44 10.86
N SER A 173 -8.86 7.25 11.17
CA SER A 173 -9.89 6.95 12.17
C SER A 173 -11.11 6.23 11.59
N GLY A 174 -11.23 6.18 10.27
CA GLY A 174 -12.36 5.57 9.56
C GLY A 174 -11.98 5.01 8.21
N VAL A 175 -12.89 4.24 7.62
CA VAL A 175 -12.67 3.56 6.33
C VAL A 175 -12.47 4.54 5.17
N ASP A 176 -13.14 5.67 5.18
CA ASP A 176 -12.99 6.75 4.21
C ASP A 176 -11.61 7.42 4.29
N GLU A 177 -11.08 7.55 5.51
CA GLU A 177 -9.74 8.12 5.73
C GLU A 177 -8.62 7.19 5.25
N ILE A 178 -8.82 5.88 5.24
CA ILE A 178 -7.83 4.93 4.70
C ILE A 178 -7.50 5.29 3.24
N VAL A 179 -8.50 5.52 2.41
CA VAL A 179 -8.27 5.88 1.00
C VAL A 179 -7.70 7.29 0.90
N ARG A 180 -8.29 8.26 1.60
CA ARG A 180 -7.87 9.67 1.54
C ARG A 180 -6.44 9.86 2.03
N PHE A 181 -6.09 9.29 3.19
CA PHE A 181 -4.74 9.39 3.73
C PHE A 181 -3.74 8.55 2.95
N GLY A 182 -4.16 7.40 2.40
CA GLY A 182 -3.31 6.62 1.53
C GLY A 182 -2.90 7.37 0.26
N LEU A 183 -3.83 8.04 -0.40
CA LEU A 183 -3.55 8.90 -1.57
C LEU A 183 -2.65 10.08 -1.19
N LEU A 184 -2.93 10.74 -0.06
CA LEU A 184 -2.08 11.80 0.47
C LEU A 184 -0.66 11.31 0.76
N GLY A 185 -0.53 10.14 1.39
CA GLY A 185 0.78 9.55 1.71
C GLY A 185 1.59 9.23 0.46
N ILE A 186 0.98 8.71 -0.61
CA ILE A 186 1.68 8.51 -1.89
C ILE A 186 2.12 9.86 -2.48
N ALA A 187 1.26 10.88 -2.43
CA ALA A 187 1.61 12.21 -2.91
C ALA A 187 2.76 12.83 -2.09
N MET A 188 2.74 12.69 -0.77
CA MET A 188 3.83 13.14 0.11
C MET A 188 5.14 12.40 -0.20
N SER A 189 5.08 11.09 -0.48
CA SER A 189 6.26 10.30 -0.84
C SER A 189 6.85 10.67 -2.20
N ARG A 190 6.09 11.30 -3.08
CA ARG A 190 6.54 11.81 -4.40
C ARG A 190 7.18 13.19 -4.32
N TYR A 191 6.94 13.93 -3.23
CA TYR A 191 7.42 15.29 -3.02
C TYR A 191 8.89 15.33 -2.62
#